data_753507d8d285817cfd3fc5cab12b3481
#
_entry.id   753507d8d285817cfd3fc5cab12b3481
#
_cell.length_a   1.000
_cell.length_b   1.000
_cell.length_c   1.000
_cell.angle_alpha   90.00
_cell.angle_beta   90.00
_cell.angle_gamma   90.00
#
_symmetry.space_group_name_H-M   'P 1'
#
loop_
_entity.id
_entity.type
_entity.pdbx_description
1 polymer ?
#
loop_
_entity_poly.entity_id
_entity_poly.type
_entity_poly.pdbx_seq_one_letter_code
_entity_poly.pdbx_strand_id
1 'polypeptide(L)'
;DYTGLTYFCGRWFYVEKSALNWNYTGLTKYYDTWYYVENGVLNWNFSGAVLYGKTLYYVNGGRITWDYNGTADYNGVKYIFVGSIAQTGIYKSKYTDYNLVYADGKTGWYDYGDNTYYIGSDGRPLCGNQYIDGKRYFFNANGAKASLFGADFSKHQGTIDWASVKQSGVEFVILRAAVRGYGSSGNLVTDSQIAANIEGA
;
A
#
# COMPACT_ATOMS: atom_id res chain seq x y z
N ASP A 1 44.19 -4.59 -2.95
CA ASP A 1 43.06 -5.49 -3.27
C ASP A 1 41.95 -4.69 -3.96
N TYR A 2 41.72 -4.95 -5.24
CA TYR A 2 40.69 -4.27 -6.02
C TYR A 2 39.37 -5.02 -5.92
N THR A 3 38.27 -4.27 -5.75
CA THR A 3 36.90 -4.78 -5.82
C THR A 3 36.11 -3.86 -6.74
N GLY A 4 35.47 -4.41 -7.76
CA GLY A 4 34.69 -3.64 -8.74
C GLY A 4 34.68 -4.28 -10.12
N LEU A 5 34.41 -3.46 -11.15
CA LEU A 5 34.37 -3.95 -12.54
C LEU A 5 35.75 -3.91 -13.18
N THR A 6 36.08 -4.95 -13.91
CA THR A 6 37.27 -5.02 -14.78
C THR A 6 36.88 -5.44 -16.20
N TYR A 7 37.55 -4.85 -17.20
CA TYR A 7 37.30 -5.18 -18.60
C TYR A 7 38.35 -6.16 -19.11
N PHE A 8 37.90 -7.28 -19.67
CA PHE A 8 38.79 -8.28 -20.26
C PHE A 8 38.09 -9.00 -21.42
N CYS A 9 38.83 -9.18 -22.53
CA CYS A 9 38.34 -9.90 -23.72
C CYS A 9 36.93 -9.48 -24.19
N GLY A 10 36.64 -8.19 -24.24
CA GLY A 10 35.37 -7.67 -24.76
C GLY A 10 34.21 -7.68 -23.77
N ARG A 11 34.43 -8.06 -22.53
CA ARG A 11 33.40 -8.15 -21.49
C ARG A 11 33.83 -7.48 -20.20
N TRP A 12 32.84 -7.08 -19.40
CA TRP A 12 33.04 -6.56 -18.05
C TRP A 12 32.73 -7.63 -17.02
N PHE A 13 33.63 -7.82 -16.08
CA PHE A 13 33.55 -8.80 -15.01
C PHE A 13 33.61 -8.13 -13.65
N TYR A 14 32.93 -8.71 -12.68
CA TYR A 14 33.05 -8.30 -11.29
C TYR A 14 34.16 -9.06 -10.60
N VAL A 15 35.08 -8.33 -10.02
CA VAL A 15 36.14 -8.87 -9.17
C VAL A 15 35.95 -8.42 -7.74
N GLU A 16 36.23 -9.29 -6.82
CA GLU A 16 36.24 -9.04 -5.38
C GLU A 16 37.59 -9.48 -4.82
N LYS A 17 38.25 -8.57 -4.12
CA LYS A 17 39.61 -8.80 -3.59
C LYS A 17 40.58 -9.31 -4.64
N SER A 18 40.53 -8.71 -5.83
CA SER A 18 41.36 -9.01 -7.00
C SER A 18 41.13 -10.41 -7.62
N ALA A 19 40.04 -11.12 -7.27
CA ALA A 19 39.61 -12.38 -7.85
C ALA A 19 38.23 -12.25 -8.52
N LEU A 20 38.02 -13.01 -9.60
CA LEU A 20 36.68 -13.06 -10.25
C LEU A 20 35.68 -13.69 -9.29
N ASN A 21 34.54 -13.01 -9.08
CA ASN A 21 33.43 -13.52 -8.28
C ASN A 21 32.22 -13.83 -9.16
N TRP A 22 32.08 -15.07 -9.55
CA TRP A 22 30.97 -15.57 -10.37
C TRP A 22 29.64 -15.66 -9.63
N ASN A 23 29.66 -15.58 -8.31
CA ASN A 23 28.44 -15.64 -7.49
C ASN A 23 27.82 -14.27 -7.26
N TYR A 24 28.50 -13.20 -7.67
CA TYR A 24 27.98 -11.85 -7.48
C TYR A 24 26.87 -11.53 -8.46
N THR A 25 25.70 -11.17 -7.94
CA THR A 25 24.59 -10.60 -8.70
C THR A 25 24.08 -9.39 -7.95
N GLY A 26 24.03 -8.22 -8.62
CA GLY A 26 23.60 -6.98 -7.99
C GLY A 26 24.22 -5.74 -8.63
N LEU A 27 24.13 -4.61 -7.93
CA LEU A 27 24.66 -3.34 -8.37
C LEU A 27 26.10 -3.13 -7.89
N THR A 28 26.95 -2.68 -8.81
CA THR A 28 28.31 -2.24 -8.49
C THR A 28 28.61 -0.90 -9.16
N LYS A 29 29.40 -0.08 -8.49
CA LYS A 29 29.78 1.25 -9.01
C LYS A 29 31.09 1.16 -9.79
N TYR A 30 31.13 1.78 -10.96
CA TYR A 30 32.37 2.00 -11.73
C TYR A 30 32.40 3.47 -12.19
N TYR A 31 33.39 4.21 -11.74
CA TYR A 31 33.40 5.68 -11.76
C TYR A 31 32.10 6.25 -11.15
N ASP A 32 31.38 7.07 -11.87
CA ASP A 32 30.15 7.72 -11.39
C ASP A 32 28.86 6.98 -11.77
N THR A 33 28.97 5.80 -12.37
CA THR A 33 27.83 5.05 -12.86
C THR A 33 27.68 3.72 -12.13
N TRP A 34 26.42 3.34 -11.82
CA TRP A 34 26.04 2.07 -11.26
C TRP A 34 25.64 1.09 -12.36
N TYR A 35 26.20 -0.09 -12.32
CA TYR A 35 25.97 -1.16 -13.28
C TYR A 35 25.42 -2.40 -12.63
N TYR A 36 24.60 -3.13 -13.40
CA TYR A 36 24.06 -4.41 -12.96
C TYR A 36 24.93 -5.55 -13.44
N VAL A 37 25.33 -6.34 -12.49
CA VAL A 37 26.11 -7.58 -12.68
C VAL A 37 25.21 -8.76 -12.40
N GLU A 38 25.28 -9.76 -13.23
CA GLU A 38 24.62 -11.04 -13.06
C GLU A 38 25.62 -12.17 -13.21
N ASN A 39 25.72 -13.01 -12.17
CA ASN A 39 26.68 -14.12 -12.15
C ASN A 39 28.11 -13.67 -12.52
N GLY A 40 28.57 -12.59 -11.90
CA GLY A 40 29.92 -12.06 -12.09
C GLY A 40 30.17 -11.31 -13.40
N VAL A 41 29.17 -11.19 -14.29
CA VAL A 41 29.30 -10.52 -15.60
C VAL A 41 28.33 -9.36 -15.69
N LEU A 42 28.78 -8.21 -16.22
CA LEU A 42 27.88 -7.08 -16.45
C LEU A 42 26.84 -7.45 -17.52
N ASN A 43 25.56 -7.34 -17.17
CA ASN A 43 24.45 -7.67 -18.06
C ASN A 43 23.83 -6.41 -18.66
N TRP A 44 24.21 -6.09 -19.89
CA TRP A 44 23.67 -4.93 -20.65
C TRP A 44 22.20 -5.09 -21.08
N ASN A 45 21.67 -6.31 -21.06
CA ASN A 45 20.30 -6.57 -21.51
C ASN A 45 19.28 -6.46 -20.36
N PHE A 46 19.77 -6.34 -19.12
CA PHE A 46 18.87 -6.26 -17.96
C PHE A 46 18.22 -4.89 -17.85
N SER A 47 16.89 -4.89 -17.69
CA SER A 47 16.12 -3.70 -17.31
C SER A 47 15.07 -4.13 -16.28
N GLY A 48 15.03 -3.45 -15.15
CA GLY A 48 14.14 -3.81 -14.05
C GLY A 48 14.58 -3.25 -12.70
N ALA A 49 13.81 -3.59 -11.66
CA ALA A 49 14.09 -3.17 -10.29
C ALA A 49 15.15 -4.07 -9.63
N VAL A 50 16.09 -3.46 -8.95
CA VAL A 50 17.18 -4.13 -8.22
C VAL A 50 17.31 -3.54 -6.83
N LEU A 51 17.32 -4.38 -5.80
CA LEU A 51 17.58 -3.97 -4.43
C LEU A 51 19.08 -3.80 -4.19
N TYR A 52 19.46 -2.64 -3.68
CA TYR A 52 20.82 -2.39 -3.20
C TYR A 52 20.76 -1.72 -1.83
N GLY A 53 21.31 -2.37 -0.85
CA GLY A 53 21.14 -1.97 0.54
C GLY A 53 19.67 -2.05 0.97
N LYS A 54 19.06 -0.91 1.25
CA LYS A 54 17.64 -0.80 1.63
C LYS A 54 16.79 -0.09 0.57
N THR A 55 17.35 0.18 -0.61
CA THR A 55 16.70 0.98 -1.64
C THR A 55 16.58 0.17 -2.93
N LEU A 56 15.41 0.23 -3.56
CA LEU A 56 15.20 -0.31 -4.89
C LEU A 56 15.57 0.76 -5.93
N TYR A 57 16.36 0.35 -6.90
CA TYR A 57 16.75 1.16 -8.04
C TYR A 57 16.25 0.55 -9.34
N TYR A 58 15.90 1.38 -10.30
CA TYR A 58 15.58 0.91 -11.64
C TYR A 58 16.83 0.94 -12.52
N VAL A 59 17.16 -0.22 -13.06
CA VAL A 59 18.23 -0.41 -14.03
C VAL A 59 17.62 -0.37 -15.43
N ASN A 60 18.24 0.33 -16.33
CA ASN A 60 17.87 0.39 -17.73
C ASN A 60 19.08 0.03 -18.61
N GLY A 61 18.99 -1.07 -19.34
CA GLY A 61 20.10 -1.52 -20.19
C GLY A 61 21.40 -1.72 -19.39
N GLY A 62 21.34 -2.45 -18.27
CA GLY A 62 22.51 -2.80 -17.45
C GLY A 62 23.07 -1.70 -16.55
N ARG A 63 22.46 -0.52 -16.51
CA ARG A 63 22.93 0.61 -15.69
C ARG A 63 21.80 1.46 -15.12
N ILE A 64 22.08 2.20 -14.04
CA ILE A 64 21.15 3.23 -13.54
C ILE A 64 21.38 4.51 -14.34
N THR A 65 20.34 5.00 -15.02
CA THR A 65 20.39 6.21 -15.85
C THR A 65 19.91 7.48 -15.13
N TRP A 66 19.28 7.32 -13.96
CA TRP A 66 18.73 8.38 -13.11
C TRP A 66 17.57 9.19 -13.71
N ASP A 67 17.07 8.81 -14.86
CA ASP A 67 16.00 9.48 -15.59
C ASP A 67 14.70 8.67 -15.68
N TYR A 68 14.71 7.44 -15.19
CA TYR A 68 13.52 6.59 -15.24
C TYR A 68 12.45 7.06 -14.27
N ASN A 69 11.27 7.39 -14.83
CA ASN A 69 10.06 7.74 -14.11
C ASN A 69 8.95 6.82 -14.59
N GLY A 70 8.53 5.88 -13.75
CA GLY A 70 7.56 4.86 -14.16
C GLY A 70 7.34 3.81 -13.09
N THR A 71 6.77 2.69 -13.48
CA THR A 71 6.51 1.56 -12.59
C THR A 71 7.28 0.33 -13.02
N ALA A 72 7.79 -0.44 -12.05
CA ALA A 72 8.37 -1.76 -12.30
C ALA A 72 8.02 -2.71 -11.15
N ASP A 73 7.97 -4.00 -11.48
CA ASP A 73 7.72 -5.04 -10.50
C ASP A 73 9.03 -5.52 -9.86
N TYR A 74 8.99 -5.76 -8.55
CA TYR A 74 10.04 -6.42 -7.80
C TYR A 74 9.41 -7.41 -6.83
N ASN A 75 9.75 -8.69 -6.94
CA ASN A 75 9.20 -9.79 -6.14
C ASN A 75 7.65 -9.81 -6.12
N GLY A 76 7.02 -9.55 -7.28
CA GLY A 76 5.57 -9.57 -7.41
C GLY A 76 4.85 -8.32 -6.89
N VAL A 77 5.60 -7.34 -6.40
CA VAL A 77 5.06 -6.05 -5.94
C VAL A 77 5.44 -4.95 -6.95
N LYS A 78 4.47 -4.11 -7.28
CA LYS A 78 4.68 -2.99 -8.20
C LYS A 78 5.16 -1.75 -7.42
N TYR A 79 6.29 -1.20 -7.86
CA TYR A 79 6.87 0.03 -7.31
C TYR A 79 6.84 1.17 -8.31
N ILE A 80 6.74 2.41 -7.83
CA ILE A 80 7.00 3.61 -8.64
C ILE A 80 8.45 4.06 -8.43
N PHE A 81 9.02 4.48 -9.52
CA PHE A 81 10.35 5.06 -9.56
C PHE A 81 10.26 6.51 -10.03
N VAL A 82 10.97 7.38 -9.34
CA VAL A 82 11.23 8.76 -9.75
C VAL A 82 12.74 8.95 -9.75
N GLY A 83 13.29 9.34 -10.90
CA GLY A 83 14.74 9.43 -11.07
C GLY A 83 15.43 8.10 -10.82
N SER A 84 14.84 6.98 -11.25
CA SER A 84 15.35 5.60 -11.07
C SER A 84 15.40 5.12 -9.60
N ILE A 85 14.81 5.84 -8.65
CA ILE A 85 14.75 5.45 -7.24
C ILE A 85 13.30 5.12 -6.89
N ALA A 86 13.08 3.96 -6.28
CA ALA A 86 11.75 3.59 -5.79
C ALA A 86 11.30 4.57 -4.71
N GLN A 87 10.08 5.05 -4.88
CA GLN A 87 9.46 5.95 -3.92
C GLN A 87 8.88 5.17 -2.76
N THR A 88 9.03 5.69 -1.56
CA THR A 88 8.37 5.21 -0.35
C THR A 88 7.18 6.12 -0.03
N GLY A 89 6.08 5.53 0.44
CA GLY A 89 4.88 6.28 0.79
C GLY A 89 3.77 6.12 -0.24
N ILE A 90 2.79 7.02 -0.18
CA ILE A 90 1.64 7.01 -1.08
C ILE A 90 1.87 8.01 -2.20
N TYR A 91 1.82 7.52 -3.42
CA TYR A 91 1.97 8.35 -4.61
C TYR A 91 0.65 8.37 -5.40
N LYS A 92 0.14 9.58 -5.68
CA LYS A 92 -0.99 9.75 -6.60
C LYS A 92 -0.46 9.79 -8.03
N SER A 93 -0.76 8.77 -8.81
CA SER A 93 -0.43 8.77 -10.22
C SER A 93 -1.20 9.87 -10.94
N LYS A 94 -0.53 10.68 -11.74
CA LYS A 94 -1.20 11.67 -12.62
C LYS A 94 -1.94 11.03 -13.79
N TYR A 95 -1.75 9.74 -14.02
CA TYR A 95 -2.36 8.99 -15.14
C TYR A 95 -3.46 8.03 -14.71
N THR A 96 -3.59 7.79 -13.42
CA THR A 96 -4.64 6.93 -12.85
C THR A 96 -5.15 7.56 -11.57
N ASP A 97 -6.44 7.44 -11.30
CA ASP A 97 -7.05 7.91 -10.06
C ASP A 97 -6.64 7.08 -8.83
N TYR A 98 -5.68 6.17 -8.99
CA TYR A 98 -5.24 5.27 -7.94
C TYR A 98 -4.03 5.86 -7.19
N ASN A 99 -4.15 5.91 -5.87
CA ASN A 99 -2.99 6.06 -5.01
C ASN A 99 -2.21 4.75 -5.03
N LEU A 100 -0.96 4.83 -5.40
CA LEU A 100 -0.06 3.70 -5.34
C LEU A 100 0.77 3.86 -4.07
N VAL A 101 0.79 2.83 -3.23
CA VAL A 101 1.59 2.82 -2.01
C VAL A 101 2.88 2.05 -2.27
N TYR A 102 3.96 2.63 -1.81
CA TYR A 102 5.33 2.12 -2.00
C TYR A 102 6.05 2.07 -0.67
N ALA A 103 5.62 1.21 0.18
CA ALA A 103 6.28 1.01 1.45
C ALA A 103 7.01 -0.33 1.44
N ASP A 104 8.21 -0.37 0.90
CA ASP A 104 9.16 -1.49 1.08
C ASP A 104 8.56 -2.90 0.84
N GLY A 105 7.56 -3.03 -0.03
CA GLY A 105 6.80 -4.26 -0.23
C GLY A 105 5.91 -4.65 0.95
N LYS A 106 5.70 -3.76 1.92
CA LYS A 106 4.81 -4.03 3.05
C LYS A 106 3.37 -4.17 2.62
N THR A 107 2.72 -5.17 3.16
CA THR A 107 1.27 -5.37 3.08
C THR A 107 0.65 -5.12 4.46
N GLY A 108 -0.66 -4.88 4.51
CA GLY A 108 -1.36 -4.65 5.77
C GLY A 108 -1.52 -3.18 6.11
N TRP A 109 -1.69 -2.88 7.40
CA TRP A 109 -1.94 -1.53 7.88
C TRP A 109 -0.74 -0.61 7.67
N TYR A 110 -1.01 0.58 7.15
CA TYR A 110 0.01 1.57 6.83
C TYR A 110 -0.50 2.99 7.08
N ASP A 111 0.18 3.73 7.95
CA ASP A 111 -0.11 5.14 8.23
C ASP A 111 0.79 6.04 7.39
N TYR A 112 0.18 7.02 6.72
CA TYR A 112 0.89 8.01 5.93
C TYR A 112 0.19 9.38 6.00
N GLY A 113 0.89 10.38 6.50
CA GLY A 113 0.31 11.67 6.85
C GLY A 113 -0.80 11.48 7.90
N ASP A 114 -1.93 12.13 7.70
CA ASP A 114 -3.10 12.01 8.58
C ASP A 114 -4.05 10.85 8.23
N ASN A 115 -3.62 9.94 7.36
CA ASN A 115 -4.47 8.87 6.87
C ASN A 115 -3.89 7.49 7.17
N THR A 116 -4.79 6.54 7.41
CA THR A 116 -4.48 5.11 7.54
C THR A 116 -4.97 4.37 6.29
N TYR A 117 -4.17 3.45 5.81
CA TYR A 117 -4.43 2.63 4.63
C TYR A 117 -4.27 1.16 4.97
N TYR A 118 -4.85 0.29 4.16
CA TYR A 118 -4.52 -1.13 4.18
C TYR A 118 -4.00 -1.55 2.80
N ILE A 119 -2.78 -2.04 2.76
CA ILE A 119 -2.08 -2.38 1.53
C ILE A 119 -2.31 -3.86 1.22
N GLY A 120 -2.87 -4.11 0.05
CA GLY A 120 -3.06 -5.46 -0.47
C GLY A 120 -1.76 -6.12 -0.94
N SER A 121 -1.84 -7.39 -1.26
CA SER A 121 -0.71 -8.18 -1.75
C SER A 121 -0.13 -7.67 -3.08
N ASP A 122 -0.92 -6.89 -3.83
CA ASP A 122 -0.51 -6.23 -5.07
C ASP A 122 0.20 -4.89 -4.85
N GLY A 123 0.46 -4.50 -3.59
CA GLY A 123 1.09 -3.24 -3.21
C GLY A 123 0.17 -2.01 -3.33
N ARG A 124 -1.16 -2.21 -3.51
CA ARG A 124 -2.14 -1.13 -3.63
C ARG A 124 -2.97 -0.99 -2.37
N PRO A 125 -3.39 0.23 -2.01
CA PRO A 125 -4.36 0.41 -0.96
C PRO A 125 -5.70 -0.17 -1.36
N LEU A 126 -6.34 -0.87 -0.44
CA LEU A 126 -7.70 -1.34 -0.62
C LEU A 126 -8.67 -0.17 -0.66
N CYS A 127 -9.75 -0.31 -1.44
CA CYS A 127 -10.83 0.67 -1.57
C CYS A 127 -12.18 0.03 -1.31
N GLY A 128 -13.17 0.85 -0.94
CA GLY A 128 -14.52 0.39 -0.68
C GLY A 128 -14.67 -0.37 0.65
N ASN A 129 -15.69 -1.21 0.73
CA ASN A 129 -15.93 -2.05 1.91
C ASN A 129 -15.00 -3.26 1.90
N GLN A 130 -14.25 -3.45 2.98
CA GLN A 130 -13.30 -4.55 3.15
C GLN A 130 -13.51 -5.26 4.48
N TYR A 131 -13.28 -6.57 4.50
CA TYR A 131 -13.22 -7.35 5.73
C TYR A 131 -11.77 -7.71 6.01
N ILE A 132 -11.25 -7.24 7.15
CA ILE A 132 -9.86 -7.44 7.58
C ILE A 132 -9.92 -7.98 9.01
N ASP A 133 -9.36 -9.17 9.22
CA ASP A 133 -9.35 -9.84 10.53
C ASP A 133 -10.75 -9.96 11.17
N GLY A 134 -11.77 -10.25 10.32
CA GLY A 134 -13.15 -10.41 10.75
C GLY A 134 -13.91 -9.11 11.04
N LYS A 135 -13.28 -7.95 10.84
CA LYS A 135 -13.89 -6.63 11.00
C LYS A 135 -14.10 -5.96 9.65
N ARG A 136 -15.18 -5.21 9.55
CA ARG A 136 -15.50 -4.43 8.36
C ARG A 136 -14.88 -3.05 8.45
N TYR A 137 -14.25 -2.64 7.36
CA TYR A 137 -13.68 -1.31 7.17
C TYR A 137 -14.16 -0.70 5.86
N PHE A 138 -14.22 0.61 5.81
CA PHE A 138 -14.47 1.34 4.57
C PHE A 138 -13.28 2.23 4.24
N PHE A 139 -12.79 2.09 3.01
CA PHE A 139 -11.74 2.93 2.46
C PHE A 139 -12.32 3.76 1.32
N ASN A 140 -12.00 5.06 1.29
CA ASN A 140 -12.46 5.93 0.22
C ASN A 140 -11.82 5.58 -1.14
N ALA A 141 -12.19 6.28 -2.20
CA ALA A 141 -11.65 6.04 -3.54
C ALA A 141 -10.12 6.25 -3.65
N ASN A 142 -9.53 6.95 -2.68
CA ASN A 142 -8.08 7.14 -2.60
C ASN A 142 -7.39 6.07 -1.74
N GLY A 143 -8.13 5.09 -1.25
CA GLY A 143 -7.61 4.03 -0.37
C GLY A 143 -7.38 4.45 1.07
N ALA A 144 -7.67 5.69 1.46
CA ALA A 144 -7.60 6.10 2.85
C ALA A 144 -8.78 5.54 3.64
N LYS A 145 -8.51 4.99 4.82
CA LYS A 145 -9.57 4.59 5.75
C LYS A 145 -10.47 5.80 5.97
N ALA A 146 -11.66 5.71 5.43
CA ALA A 146 -12.66 6.75 5.62
C ALA A 146 -13.43 6.40 6.87
N SER A 147 -13.51 7.36 7.74
CA SER A 147 -14.20 7.41 9.02
C SER A 147 -15.09 6.22 9.43
N LEU A 148 -15.31 6.12 10.67
CA LEU A 148 -16.12 5.22 11.48
C LEU A 148 -17.26 4.56 10.68
N PHE A 149 -17.25 3.23 10.61
CA PHE A 149 -18.39 2.47 10.12
C PHE A 149 -19.52 2.53 11.16
N GLY A 150 -20.61 3.18 10.81
CA GLY A 150 -21.77 3.35 11.69
C GLY A 150 -23.01 2.66 11.19
N ALA A 151 -23.98 2.47 12.08
CA ALA A 151 -25.29 1.92 11.78
C ALA A 151 -26.40 2.76 12.43
N ASP A 152 -27.55 2.80 11.77
CA ASP A 152 -28.76 3.48 12.24
C ASP A 152 -29.75 2.42 12.76
N PHE A 153 -30.25 2.61 13.97
CA PHE A 153 -31.18 1.71 14.61
C PHE A 153 -32.42 2.41 15.15
N SER A 154 -33.54 1.70 15.06
CA SER A 154 -34.83 2.12 15.55
C SER A 154 -35.66 0.91 16.00
N LYS A 155 -36.89 1.12 16.46
CA LYS A 155 -37.84 0.03 16.78
C LYS A 155 -38.05 -0.98 15.62
N HIS A 156 -37.75 -0.57 14.36
CA HIS A 156 -37.99 -1.43 13.20
C HIS A 156 -37.01 -2.61 13.09
N GLN A 157 -35.86 -2.52 13.75
CA GLN A 157 -34.89 -3.62 13.86
C GLN A 157 -35.24 -4.59 15.00
N GLY A 158 -36.25 -4.27 15.86
CA GLY A 158 -36.62 -5.11 17.00
C GLY A 158 -35.55 -5.12 18.09
N THR A 159 -35.38 -6.28 18.73
CA THR A 159 -34.30 -6.47 19.71
C THR A 159 -32.97 -6.67 19.00
N ILE A 160 -31.96 -5.89 19.40
CA ILE A 160 -30.66 -5.88 18.79
C ILE A 160 -29.68 -6.71 19.61
N ASP A 161 -28.93 -7.58 18.95
CA ASP A 161 -27.74 -8.23 19.52
C ASP A 161 -26.54 -7.29 19.39
N TRP A 162 -26.30 -6.48 20.42
CA TRP A 162 -25.23 -5.50 20.45
C TRP A 162 -23.83 -6.13 20.39
N ALA A 163 -23.68 -7.38 20.88
CA ALA A 163 -22.42 -8.11 20.77
C ALA A 163 -22.10 -8.41 19.29
N SER A 164 -23.09 -8.87 18.53
CA SER A 164 -22.94 -9.09 17.09
C SER A 164 -22.71 -7.77 16.32
N VAL A 165 -23.38 -6.69 16.70
CA VAL A 165 -23.15 -5.36 16.11
C VAL A 165 -21.69 -4.92 16.31
N LYS A 166 -21.18 -5.02 17.54
CA LYS A 166 -19.78 -4.70 17.85
C LYS A 166 -18.80 -5.59 17.08
N GLN A 167 -19.09 -6.90 17.02
CA GLN A 167 -18.25 -7.86 16.31
C GLN A 167 -18.20 -7.60 14.80
N SER A 168 -19.28 -7.04 14.21
CA SER A 168 -19.31 -6.67 12.79
C SER A 168 -18.46 -5.45 12.43
N GLY A 169 -17.81 -4.82 13.40
CA GLY A 169 -16.92 -3.67 13.20
C GLY A 169 -17.64 -2.32 13.17
N VAL A 170 -18.91 -2.27 13.64
CA VAL A 170 -19.61 -0.98 13.84
C VAL A 170 -18.90 -0.19 14.94
N GLU A 171 -18.49 1.03 14.62
CA GLU A 171 -17.72 1.90 15.52
C GLU A 171 -18.58 2.99 16.16
N PHE A 172 -19.74 3.31 15.58
CA PHE A 172 -20.74 4.19 16.18
C PHE A 172 -22.15 3.81 15.73
N VAL A 173 -23.13 4.20 16.50
CA VAL A 173 -24.54 4.00 16.18
C VAL A 173 -25.34 5.31 16.26
N ILE A 174 -26.33 5.44 15.38
CA ILE A 174 -27.34 6.48 15.44
C ILE A 174 -28.63 5.81 15.92
N LEU A 175 -29.15 6.26 17.03
CA LEU A 175 -30.38 5.72 17.62
C LEU A 175 -31.54 6.70 17.40
N ARG A 176 -32.61 6.23 16.79
CA ARG A 176 -33.81 7.06 16.63
C ARG A 176 -34.49 7.23 17.97
N ALA A 177 -34.53 8.48 18.48
CA ALA A 177 -35.20 8.80 19.74
C ALA A 177 -36.73 8.89 19.57
N ALA A 178 -37.17 9.52 18.49
CA ALA A 178 -38.59 9.75 18.22
C ALA A 178 -38.84 10.01 16.74
N VAL A 179 -40.08 9.95 16.32
CA VAL A 179 -40.55 10.30 14.98
C VAL A 179 -41.74 11.24 15.11
N ARG A 180 -41.80 12.23 14.24
CA ARG A 180 -42.99 13.07 14.09
C ARG A 180 -43.87 12.51 12.96
N GLY A 181 -45.16 12.27 13.25
CA GLY A 181 -46.14 11.85 12.25
C GLY A 181 -46.37 12.93 11.18
N TYR A 182 -46.92 12.52 10.05
CA TYR A 182 -47.24 13.42 8.95
C TYR A 182 -48.50 14.24 9.24
N GLY A 183 -48.57 15.42 8.62
CA GLY A 183 -49.71 16.32 8.68
C GLY A 183 -49.61 17.47 9.70
N SER A 184 -50.57 18.37 9.72
CA SER A 184 -50.59 19.57 10.54
C SER A 184 -50.67 19.30 12.06
N SER A 185 -51.14 18.12 12.45
CA SER A 185 -51.22 17.64 13.84
C SER A 185 -50.13 16.65 14.24
N GLY A 186 -49.05 16.57 13.46
CA GLY A 186 -48.01 15.58 13.63
C GLY A 186 -47.51 15.43 15.08
N ASN A 187 -48.00 14.45 15.79
CA ASN A 187 -47.59 14.12 17.19
C ASN A 187 -46.19 13.53 17.20
N LEU A 188 -45.40 13.93 18.18
CA LEU A 188 -44.11 13.32 18.44
C LEU A 188 -44.34 11.94 19.11
N VAL A 189 -43.85 10.89 18.50
CA VAL A 189 -43.94 9.53 19.02
C VAL A 189 -42.54 9.03 19.36
N THR A 190 -42.29 8.74 20.63
CA THR A 190 -41.03 8.19 21.10
C THR A 190 -40.81 6.79 20.50
N ASP A 191 -39.59 6.48 20.10
CA ASP A 191 -39.25 5.14 19.67
C ASP A 191 -39.30 4.17 20.83
N SER A 192 -40.07 3.11 20.70
CA SER A 192 -40.32 2.15 21.82
C SER A 192 -39.05 1.37 22.21
N GLN A 193 -38.03 1.32 21.37
CA GLN A 193 -36.77 0.62 21.64
C GLN A 193 -35.66 1.56 22.11
N ILE A 194 -35.88 2.87 22.17
CA ILE A 194 -34.79 3.83 22.42
C ILE A 194 -34.09 3.56 23.75
N ALA A 195 -34.83 3.28 24.84
CA ALA A 195 -34.23 3.01 26.14
C ALA A 195 -33.34 1.76 26.13
N ALA A 196 -33.85 0.65 25.57
CA ALA A 196 -33.12 -0.59 25.45
C ALA A 196 -31.88 -0.45 24.52
N ASN A 197 -32.04 0.34 23.46
CA ASN A 197 -30.93 0.59 22.51
C ASN A 197 -29.83 1.47 23.13
N ILE A 198 -30.16 2.46 23.94
CA ILE A 198 -29.17 3.27 24.66
C ILE A 198 -28.41 2.42 25.71
N GLU A 199 -29.12 1.53 26.41
CA GLU A 199 -28.49 0.67 27.44
C GLU A 199 -27.58 -0.39 26.79
N GLY A 200 -27.92 -0.90 25.59
CA GLY A 200 -27.20 -1.97 24.93
C GLY A 200 -26.01 -1.52 24.09
N ALA A 201 -26.02 -0.29 23.60
CA ALA A 201 -24.99 0.26 22.68
C ALA A 201 -23.76 0.75 23.43
#